data_3211b6940aafe4949a63b5783a7f6ade
#
_entry.id   3211b6940aafe4949a63b5783a7f6ade
#
_cell.length_a   1.000
_cell.length_b   1.000
_cell.length_c   1.000
_cell.angle_alpha   90.00
_cell.angle_beta   90.00
_cell.angle_gamma   90.00
#
_symmetry.space_group_name_H-M   'P 1'
#
loop_
_entity.id
_entity.type
_entity.pdbx_description
1 polymer ?
#
loop_
_entity_poly.entity_id
_entity_poly.type
_entity_poly.pdbx_seq_one_letter_code
_entity_poly.pdbx_strand_id
1 'polypeptide(L)' 'AEIVAEIQASRTGGNTLQFIADDLNGRGIPTKTGKTWAPATIHLLLKRSSLVNSI' A
#
# COMPACT_ATOMS: atom_id res chain seq x y z
N ALA A 1 1.89 9.24 -5.36
CA ALA A 1 3.24 8.77 -5.62
C ALA A 1 3.96 8.42 -4.33
N GLU A 2 3.92 9.29 -3.37
CA GLU A 2 4.61 9.09 -2.10
C GLU A 2 4.02 7.94 -1.30
N ILE A 3 2.70 7.71 -1.43
CA ILE A 3 2.04 6.62 -0.71
C ILE A 3 2.55 5.27 -1.21
N VAL A 4 2.75 5.14 -2.52
CA VAL A 4 3.27 3.88 -3.08
C VAL A 4 4.67 3.59 -2.53
N ALA A 5 5.54 4.59 -2.52
CA ALA A 5 6.89 4.44 -1.99
C ALA A 5 6.87 4.08 -0.50
N GLU A 6 5.97 4.72 0.26
CA GLU A 6 5.84 4.44 1.69
C GLU A 6 5.36 3.01 1.93
N ILE A 7 4.39 2.55 1.15
CA ILE A 7 3.88 1.19 1.27
C ILE A 7 4.98 0.18 0.92
N GLN A 8 5.73 0.43 -0.14
CA GLN A 8 6.82 -0.45 -0.54
C GLN A 8 7.90 -0.52 0.54
N ALA A 9 8.27 0.62 1.10
CA ALA A 9 9.26 0.67 2.17
C ALA A 9 8.78 -0.08 3.41
N SER A 10 7.52 0.09 3.76
CA SER A 10 6.93 -0.60 4.91
C SER A 10 6.92 -2.11 4.70
N ARG A 11 6.57 -2.56 3.51
CA ARG A 11 6.56 -3.99 3.20
C ARG A 11 7.96 -4.57 3.20
N THR A 12 8.92 -3.84 2.66
CA THR A 12 10.31 -4.26 2.66
C THR A 12 10.86 -4.36 4.08
N GLY A 13 10.37 -3.52 4.97
CA GLY A 13 10.75 -3.55 6.37
C GLY A 13 10.17 -4.72 7.16
N GLY A 14 9.36 -5.58 6.52
CA GLY A 14 8.82 -6.77 7.16
C GLY A 14 7.40 -6.62 7.71
N ASN A 15 6.73 -5.52 7.45
CA ASN A 15 5.36 -5.32 7.93
C ASN A 15 4.38 -6.13 7.07
N THR A 16 3.32 -6.63 7.70
CA THR A 16 2.28 -7.35 6.97
C THR A 16 1.39 -6.38 6.22
N LEU A 17 0.67 -6.91 5.22
CA LEU A 17 -0.27 -6.10 4.46
C LEU A 17 -1.38 -5.55 5.37
N GLN A 18 -1.83 -6.36 6.33
CA GLN A 18 -2.84 -5.92 7.28
C GLN A 18 -2.33 -4.75 8.13
N PHE A 19 -1.10 -4.83 8.60
CA PHE A 19 -0.51 -3.76 9.38
C PHE A 19 -0.45 -2.46 8.57
N ILE A 20 -0.02 -2.55 7.32
CA ILE A 20 0.09 -1.39 6.45
C ILE A 20 -1.30 -0.76 6.22
N ALA A 21 -2.30 -1.60 5.96
CA ALA A 21 -3.67 -1.11 5.76
C ALA A 21 -4.18 -0.41 7.01
N ASP A 22 -3.98 -1.02 8.17
CA ASP A 22 -4.44 -0.44 9.43
C ASP A 22 -3.74 0.89 9.71
N ASP A 23 -2.45 0.96 9.43
CA ASP A 23 -1.68 2.18 9.64
C ASP A 23 -2.22 3.32 8.75
N LEU A 24 -2.44 3.05 7.48
CA LEU A 24 -2.96 4.07 6.56
C LEU A 24 -4.36 4.53 6.96
N ASN A 25 -5.21 3.60 7.35
CA ASN A 25 -6.55 3.93 7.82
C ASN A 25 -6.51 4.73 9.11
N GLY A 26 -5.61 4.38 10.02
CA GLY A 26 -5.46 5.10 11.29
C GLY A 26 -4.96 6.53 11.09
N ARG A 27 -4.24 6.79 10.01
CA ARG A 27 -3.76 8.13 9.69
C ARG A 27 -4.77 8.92 8.86
N GLY A 28 -5.91 8.32 8.53
CA GLY A 28 -6.94 8.99 7.76
C GLY A 28 -6.59 9.19 6.29
N ILE A 29 -5.68 8.38 5.75
CA ILE A 29 -5.28 8.47 4.35
C ILE A 29 -6.24 7.64 3.51
N PRO A 30 -7.02 8.23 2.58
CA PRO A 30 -7.95 7.47 1.76
C PRO A 30 -7.25 6.82 0.57
N THR A 31 -7.91 5.84 -0.04
CA THR A 31 -7.46 5.31 -1.33
C THR A 31 -7.79 6.32 -2.42
N LYS A 32 -7.36 6.04 -3.66
CA LYS A 32 -7.67 6.90 -4.81
C LYS A 32 -9.16 7.13 -4.98
N THR A 33 -9.96 6.14 -4.62
CA THR A 33 -11.42 6.23 -4.74
C THR A 33 -12.10 6.75 -3.48
N GLY A 34 -11.31 7.18 -2.50
CA GLY A 34 -11.85 7.71 -1.25
C GLY A 34 -12.32 6.65 -0.28
N LYS A 35 -11.90 5.41 -0.47
CA LYS A 35 -12.29 4.29 0.39
C LYS A 35 -11.18 3.98 1.39
N THR A 36 -11.46 3.02 2.28
CA THR A 36 -10.47 2.57 3.24
C THR A 36 -9.50 1.58 2.60
N TRP A 37 -8.34 1.43 3.21
CA TRP A 37 -7.35 0.48 2.76
C TRP A 37 -7.66 -0.92 3.28
N ALA A 38 -7.38 -1.92 2.46
CA ALA A 38 -7.52 -3.33 2.83
C ALA A 38 -6.26 -4.05 2.36
N PRO A 39 -5.91 -5.21 2.97
CA PRO A 39 -4.73 -5.96 2.54
C PRO A 39 -4.74 -6.28 1.05
N ALA A 40 -5.91 -6.63 0.50
CA ALA A 40 -6.05 -6.92 -0.92
C ALA A 40 -5.72 -5.71 -1.79
N THR A 41 -6.17 -4.52 -1.37
CA THR A 41 -5.89 -3.28 -2.09
C THR A 41 -4.39 -3.01 -2.14
N ILE A 42 -3.72 -3.18 -1.01
CA ILE A 42 -2.28 -2.96 -0.92
C ILE A 42 -1.53 -3.99 -1.77
N HIS A 43 -1.96 -5.24 -1.74
CA HIS A 43 -1.36 -6.28 -2.56
C HIS A 43 -1.43 -5.94 -4.04
N LEU A 44 -2.61 -5.51 -4.51
CA LEU A 44 -2.80 -5.13 -5.91
C LEU A 44 -1.92 -3.95 -6.29
N LEU A 45 -1.84 -2.96 -5.40
CA LEU A 45 -1.02 -1.78 -5.65
C LEU A 45 0.46 -2.15 -5.78
N LEU A 46 0.96 -2.99 -4.89
CA LEU A 46 2.34 -3.44 -4.93
C LEU A 46 2.62 -4.29 -6.17
N LYS A 47 1.69 -5.14 -6.55
CA LYS A 47 1.82 -5.97 -7.73
C LYS A 47 1.89 -5.12 -8.99
N ARG A 48 1.01 -4.13 -9.12
CA ARG A 48 1.01 -3.24 -10.28
C ARG A 48 2.28 -2.41 -10.36
N SER A 49 2.75 -1.92 -9.22
CA SER A 49 3.99 -1.17 -9.16
C SER A 49 5.18 -2.02 -9.58
N SER A 50 5.20 -3.28 -9.14
CA SER A 50 6.26 -4.21 -9.50
C SER A 50 6.27 -4.51 -11.00
N LEU A 51 5.08 -4.66 -11.61
CA LEU A 51 4.98 -4.91 -13.04
C LEU A 51 5.52 -3.74 -13.84
N VAL A 52 5.23 -2.52 -13.41
CA VAL A 52 5.74 -1.32 -14.07
C VAL A 52 7.27 -1.27 -13.98
N ASN A 53 7.81 -1.66 -12.83
CA ASN A 53 9.25 -1.61 -12.61
C ASN A 53 10.02 -2.74 -13.28
N SER A 54 9.35 -3.78 -13.72
CA SER A 54 10.01 -4.94 -14.31
C SER A 54 10.24 -4.83 -15.81
N ILE A 55 9.89 -3.72 -16.39
CA ILE A 55 10.10 -3.48 -17.84
C ILE A 55 11.47 -2.90 -18.10
#